data_20d1cccc99baf86d2dc33b186b8b94ac
#
_entry.id   20d1cccc99baf86d2dc33b186b8b94ac
#
_cell.length_a   1.000
_cell.length_b   1.000
_cell.length_c   1.000
_cell.angle_alpha   90.00
_cell.angle_beta   90.00
_cell.angle_gamma   90.00
#
_symmetry.space_group_name_H-M   'P 1'
#
loop_
_entity.id
_entity.type
_entity.pdbx_description
1 polymer ?
#
loop_
_entity_poly.entity_id
_entity_poly.type
_entity_poly.pdbx_seq_one_letter_code
_entity_poly.pdbx_strand_id
1 'polypeptide(L)'
;MTINNLLDELNPAQRKAATTDAQNTLVLAGAGSGKTKTIVVRAAYLIDKGVPANEIQIVTFTRRAASEIVTRVESHLGLQAEGLHASTFHTFCLSILRRYPKVFDLKGFNVIDRDDQIMMFTLLRGKLEDKRAKEAAAKNSQTSTGKTITFQHKKAAQTISEILPKPKELVDLYSYSRNTQISLKDALYKQLPDFQPAYEEIKAVMKGYEAQKQERHYLDYDDILEYVARYLNA
;
A
#
# COMPACT_ATOMS: atom_id res chain seq x y z
N MET A 1 4.87 0.29 38.59
CA MET A 1 6.02 1.20 38.38
C MET A 1 5.44 2.60 38.18
N THR A 2 5.99 3.65 38.79
CA THR A 2 5.46 5.00 38.57
C THR A 2 5.97 5.57 37.26
N ILE A 3 5.23 6.50 36.63
CA ILE A 3 5.66 7.15 35.38
C ILE A 3 7.01 7.84 35.55
N ASN A 4 7.30 8.39 36.73
CA ASN A 4 8.57 9.05 37.02
C ASN A 4 9.76 8.09 36.86
N ASN A 5 9.64 6.83 37.29
CA ASN A 5 10.69 5.83 37.13
C ASN A 5 10.98 5.55 35.65
N LEU A 6 9.93 5.50 34.81
CA LEU A 6 10.08 5.32 33.35
C LEU A 6 10.73 6.54 32.67
N LEU A 7 10.41 7.74 33.13
CA LEU A 7 11.00 8.97 32.62
C LEU A 7 12.47 9.13 33.01
N ASP A 8 12.86 8.63 34.20
CA ASP A 8 14.26 8.70 34.69
C ASP A 8 15.19 7.74 33.93
N GLU A 9 14.63 6.71 33.29
CA GLU A 9 15.37 5.81 32.41
C GLU A 9 15.66 6.40 31.01
N LEU A 10 15.11 7.55 30.67
CA LEU A 10 15.27 8.20 29.38
C LEU A 10 16.41 9.22 29.42
N ASN A 11 17.15 9.34 28.33
CA ASN A 11 18.05 10.47 28.15
C ASN A 11 17.26 11.77 27.94
N PRO A 12 17.91 12.97 28.07
CA PRO A 12 17.20 14.24 27.98
C PRO A 12 16.39 14.42 26.68
N ALA A 13 16.91 13.97 25.54
CA ALA A 13 16.22 14.10 24.26
C ALA A 13 15.00 13.16 24.16
N GLN A 14 15.14 11.92 24.61
CA GLN A 14 14.04 10.96 24.69
C GLN A 14 12.95 11.44 25.66
N ARG A 15 13.35 11.95 26.83
CA ARG A 15 12.43 12.49 27.82
C ARG A 15 11.65 13.67 27.23
N LYS A 16 12.32 14.62 26.55
CA LYS A 16 11.66 15.72 25.88
C LYS A 16 10.64 15.22 24.82
N ALA A 17 11.00 14.22 24.02
CA ALA A 17 10.10 13.63 23.03
C ALA A 17 8.89 12.92 23.67
N ALA A 18 9.11 12.23 24.80
CA ALA A 18 8.05 11.50 25.50
C ALA A 18 7.07 12.43 26.24
N THR A 19 7.50 13.59 26.69
CA THR A 19 6.69 14.51 27.55
C THR A 19 6.22 15.77 26.85
N THR A 20 6.48 15.92 25.53
CA THR A 20 6.08 17.13 24.79
C THR A 20 4.56 17.32 24.75
N ASP A 21 4.10 18.54 24.91
CA ASP A 21 2.70 18.94 24.74
C ASP A 21 2.42 19.51 23.34
N ALA A 22 3.44 19.50 22.45
CA ALA A 22 3.27 19.97 21.08
C ALA A 22 2.28 19.08 20.31
N GLN A 23 1.37 19.71 19.59
CA GLN A 23 0.34 19.04 18.80
C GLN A 23 0.94 18.09 17.75
N ASN A 24 2.01 18.52 17.07
CA ASN A 24 2.74 17.73 16.10
C ASN A 24 4.22 17.67 16.48
N THR A 25 4.78 16.48 16.57
CA THR A 25 6.18 16.29 16.95
C THR A 25 6.86 15.30 16.00
N LEU A 26 7.93 15.74 15.34
CA LEU A 26 8.81 14.89 14.56
C LEU A 26 10.04 14.54 15.38
N VAL A 27 10.31 13.24 15.56
CA VAL A 27 11.50 12.74 16.25
C VAL A 27 12.42 12.05 15.26
N LEU A 28 13.59 12.63 15.01
CA LEU A 28 14.64 12.04 14.18
C LEU A 28 15.56 11.18 15.04
N ALA A 29 15.62 9.88 14.75
CA ALA A 29 16.35 8.93 15.59
C ALA A 29 16.96 7.79 14.76
N GLY A 30 18.26 7.54 14.92
CA GLY A 30 18.99 6.46 14.26
C GLY A 30 18.62 5.06 14.76
N ALA A 31 19.19 4.02 14.15
CA ALA A 31 19.06 2.66 14.65
C ALA A 31 19.67 2.55 16.06
N GLY A 32 19.05 1.75 16.95
CA GLY A 32 19.54 1.58 18.32
C GLY A 32 19.35 2.77 19.26
N SER A 33 18.80 3.90 18.81
CA SER A 33 18.60 5.11 19.64
C SER A 33 17.47 5.02 20.66
N GLY A 34 16.81 3.88 20.82
CA GLY A 34 15.72 3.70 21.78
C GLY A 34 14.35 4.23 21.32
N LYS A 35 14.09 4.36 20.03
CA LYS A 35 12.80 4.80 19.48
C LYS A 35 11.59 4.13 20.10
N THR A 36 11.62 2.79 20.16
CA THR A 36 10.52 1.98 20.74
C THR A 36 10.32 2.30 22.21
N LYS A 37 11.41 2.43 22.99
CA LYS A 37 11.34 2.82 24.40
C LYS A 37 10.69 4.18 24.56
N THR A 38 11.06 5.15 23.74
CA THR A 38 10.49 6.51 23.76
C THR A 38 8.99 6.49 23.49
N ILE A 39 8.53 5.69 22.50
CA ILE A 39 7.09 5.55 22.16
C ILE A 39 6.32 4.88 23.31
N VAL A 40 6.86 3.81 23.90
CA VAL A 40 6.26 3.12 25.07
C VAL A 40 6.09 4.11 26.24
N VAL A 41 7.15 4.85 26.57
CA VAL A 41 7.08 5.83 27.67
C VAL A 41 6.16 7.01 27.32
N ARG A 42 6.08 7.43 26.04
CA ARG A 42 5.11 8.44 25.60
C ARG A 42 3.68 7.98 25.84
N ALA A 43 3.34 6.76 25.44
CA ALA A 43 2.00 6.21 25.67
C ALA A 43 1.68 6.14 27.17
N ALA A 44 2.61 5.62 27.97
CA ALA A 44 2.48 5.59 29.43
C ALA A 44 2.30 6.98 30.04
N TYR A 45 3.05 7.97 29.58
CA TYR A 45 2.94 9.36 30.03
C TYR A 45 1.57 9.97 29.69
N LEU A 46 1.03 9.72 28.51
CA LEU A 46 -0.30 10.21 28.12
C LEU A 46 -1.39 9.59 28.99
N ILE A 47 -1.31 8.29 29.27
CA ILE A 47 -2.27 7.61 30.16
C ILE A 47 -2.18 8.18 31.59
N ASP A 48 -0.97 8.39 32.12
CA ASP A 48 -0.76 9.01 33.43
C ASP A 48 -1.31 10.45 33.51
N LYS A 49 -1.31 11.18 32.36
CA LYS A 49 -1.94 12.49 32.22
C LYS A 49 -3.46 12.45 32.10
N GLY A 50 -4.06 11.26 32.11
CA GLY A 50 -5.51 11.08 32.08
C GLY A 50 -6.09 10.88 30.67
N VAL A 51 -5.27 10.70 29.64
CA VAL A 51 -5.75 10.31 28.32
C VAL A 51 -6.20 8.85 28.37
N PRO A 52 -7.46 8.53 28.05
CA PRO A 52 -7.93 7.14 28.03
C PRO A 52 -7.09 6.30 27.07
N ALA A 53 -6.69 5.10 27.49
CA ALA A 53 -5.84 4.22 26.70
C ALA A 53 -6.45 3.88 25.32
N ASN A 54 -7.79 3.74 25.25
CA ASN A 54 -8.53 3.48 24.01
C ASN A 54 -8.61 4.68 23.04
N GLU A 55 -8.19 5.88 23.47
CA GLU A 55 -8.04 7.05 22.59
C GLU A 55 -6.62 7.21 22.06
N ILE A 56 -5.70 6.34 22.47
CA ILE A 56 -4.32 6.33 21.99
C ILE A 56 -4.16 5.27 20.91
N GLN A 57 -3.82 5.69 19.70
CA GLN A 57 -3.51 4.81 18.58
C GLN A 57 -2.02 4.85 18.25
N ILE A 58 -1.36 3.71 18.30
CA ILE A 58 0.04 3.54 17.89
C ILE A 58 0.07 2.82 16.54
N VAL A 59 0.81 3.36 15.57
CA VAL A 59 0.93 2.77 14.25
C VAL A 59 2.37 2.39 13.95
N THR A 60 2.58 1.18 13.45
CA THR A 60 3.91 0.63 13.14
C THR A 60 3.93 -0.04 11.76
N PHE A 61 5.11 -0.48 11.31
CA PHE A 61 5.23 -1.23 10.05
C PHE A 61 4.92 -2.72 10.18
N THR A 62 5.09 -3.32 11.36
CA THR A 62 4.90 -4.76 11.56
C THR A 62 3.95 -5.06 12.71
N ARG A 63 3.16 -6.12 12.56
CA ARG A 63 2.26 -6.62 13.63
C ARG A 63 3.03 -6.97 14.89
N ARG A 64 4.25 -7.54 14.75
CA ARG A 64 5.11 -7.90 15.88
C ARG A 64 5.50 -6.65 16.69
N ALA A 65 5.92 -5.57 16.02
CA ALA A 65 6.25 -4.33 16.72
C ALA A 65 5.03 -3.72 17.42
N ALA A 66 3.86 -3.78 16.80
CA ALA A 66 2.61 -3.32 17.42
C ALA A 66 2.30 -4.09 18.71
N SER A 67 2.31 -5.42 18.66
CA SER A 67 2.08 -6.28 19.82
C SER A 67 3.13 -6.05 20.93
N GLU A 68 4.40 -5.93 20.56
CA GLU A 68 5.48 -5.68 21.51
C GLU A 68 5.31 -4.35 22.26
N ILE A 69 4.86 -3.30 21.58
CA ILE A 69 4.62 -1.99 22.22
C ILE A 69 3.48 -2.10 23.24
N VAL A 70 2.35 -2.70 22.86
CA VAL A 70 1.21 -2.89 23.78
C VAL A 70 1.64 -3.68 25.00
N THR A 71 2.27 -4.84 24.82
CA THR A 71 2.75 -5.68 25.93
C THR A 71 3.68 -4.91 26.87
N ARG A 72 4.57 -4.07 26.34
CA ARG A 72 5.47 -3.27 27.17
C ARG A 72 4.73 -2.19 27.95
N VAL A 73 3.76 -1.49 27.36
CA VAL A 73 2.95 -0.50 28.07
C VAL A 73 2.12 -1.18 29.17
N GLU A 74 1.47 -2.30 28.85
CA GLU A 74 0.69 -3.10 29.81
C GLU A 74 1.55 -3.63 30.98
N SER A 75 2.78 -4.04 30.70
CA SER A 75 3.71 -4.49 31.74
C SER A 75 4.08 -3.39 32.74
N HIS A 76 4.01 -2.13 32.34
CA HIS A 76 4.31 -0.97 33.18
C HIS A 76 3.08 -0.43 33.93
N LEU A 77 1.91 -0.40 33.27
CA LEU A 77 0.71 0.27 33.77
C LEU A 77 -0.43 -0.69 34.17
N GLY A 78 -0.34 -1.98 33.83
CA GLY A 78 -1.39 -2.95 34.12
C GLY A 78 -2.74 -2.55 33.52
N LEU A 79 -3.81 -2.59 34.32
CA LEU A 79 -5.18 -2.28 33.90
C LEU A 79 -5.37 -0.85 33.33
N GLN A 80 -4.50 0.09 33.67
CA GLN A 80 -4.59 1.44 33.11
C GLN A 80 -4.30 1.50 31.61
N ALA A 81 -3.59 0.50 31.08
CA ALA A 81 -3.30 0.36 29.65
C ALA A 81 -4.38 -0.43 28.88
N GLU A 82 -5.42 -0.91 29.57
CA GLU A 82 -6.49 -1.69 28.91
C GLU A 82 -7.16 -0.85 27.82
N GLY A 83 -7.24 -1.45 26.61
CA GLY A 83 -7.80 -0.77 25.44
C GLY A 83 -6.80 0.05 24.62
N LEU A 84 -5.51 0.05 24.97
CA LEU A 84 -4.48 0.66 24.14
C LEU A 84 -4.41 -0.03 22.76
N HIS A 85 -4.51 0.77 21.69
CA HIS A 85 -4.47 0.25 20.34
C HIS A 85 -3.12 0.47 19.66
N ALA A 86 -2.51 -0.63 19.20
CA ALA A 86 -1.37 -0.57 18.29
C ALA A 86 -1.61 -1.50 17.09
N SER A 87 -1.31 -1.02 15.90
CA SER A 87 -1.53 -1.76 14.66
C SER A 87 -0.55 -1.36 13.56
N THR A 88 -0.60 -2.05 12.43
CA THR A 88 0.07 -1.57 11.22
C THR A 88 -0.77 -0.48 10.54
N PHE A 89 -0.12 0.35 9.69
CA PHE A 89 -0.83 1.38 8.89
C PHE A 89 -2.01 0.78 8.13
N HIS A 90 -1.82 -0.33 7.43
CA HIS A 90 -2.89 -0.99 6.68
C HIS A 90 -4.03 -1.47 7.58
N THR A 91 -3.72 -2.08 8.72
CA THR A 91 -4.73 -2.55 9.68
C THR A 91 -5.52 -1.37 10.25
N PHE A 92 -4.85 -0.28 10.59
CA PHE A 92 -5.48 0.95 11.07
C PHE A 92 -6.42 1.54 10.01
N CYS A 93 -5.92 1.79 8.80
CA CYS A 93 -6.73 2.32 7.71
C CYS A 93 -7.92 1.42 7.37
N LEU A 94 -7.70 0.09 7.29
CA LEU A 94 -8.77 -0.86 7.04
C LEU A 94 -9.86 -0.83 8.13
N SER A 95 -9.47 -0.65 9.40
CA SER A 95 -10.43 -0.51 10.50
C SER A 95 -11.31 0.74 10.34
N ILE A 96 -10.73 1.85 9.88
CA ILE A 96 -11.46 3.10 9.58
C ILE A 96 -12.45 2.88 8.44
N LEU A 97 -12.00 2.29 7.31
CA LEU A 97 -12.87 2.02 6.16
C LEU A 97 -14.07 1.13 6.52
N ARG A 98 -13.84 0.10 7.35
CA ARG A 98 -14.89 -0.80 7.84
C ARG A 98 -15.84 -0.15 8.83
N ARG A 99 -15.35 0.75 9.66
CA ARG A 99 -16.14 1.45 10.67
C ARG A 99 -17.01 2.55 10.07
N TYR A 100 -16.53 3.20 9.00
CA TYR A 100 -17.19 4.35 8.39
C TYR A 100 -17.44 4.18 6.87
N PRO A 101 -18.03 3.06 6.41
CA PRO A 101 -18.14 2.77 4.99
C PRO A 101 -18.94 3.82 4.21
N LYS A 102 -19.92 4.47 4.85
CA LYS A 102 -20.71 5.54 4.23
C LYS A 102 -19.91 6.81 3.95
N VAL A 103 -18.89 7.11 4.77
CA VAL A 103 -18.02 8.27 4.61
C VAL A 103 -17.15 8.14 3.36
N PHE A 104 -16.77 6.91 3.04
CA PHE A 104 -15.91 6.58 1.91
C PHE A 104 -16.70 6.13 0.66
N ASP A 105 -18.03 6.22 0.68
CA ASP A 105 -18.92 5.69 -0.38
C ASP A 105 -18.63 4.21 -0.74
N LEU A 106 -18.27 3.42 0.28
CA LEU A 106 -17.98 2.00 0.13
C LEU A 106 -19.19 1.16 0.50
N LYS A 107 -19.79 0.46 -0.49
CA LYS A 107 -20.95 -0.43 -0.32
C LYS A 107 -20.54 -1.89 -0.15
N GLY A 108 -19.69 -2.16 0.83
CA GLY A 108 -19.07 -3.46 0.97
C GLY A 108 -17.89 -3.60 0.00
N PHE A 109 -16.80 -4.19 0.47
CA PHE A 109 -15.61 -4.40 -0.34
C PHE A 109 -14.87 -5.64 0.13
N ASN A 110 -14.13 -6.26 -0.77
CA ASN A 110 -13.18 -7.31 -0.47
C ASN A 110 -11.76 -6.79 -0.67
N VAL A 111 -10.88 -7.14 0.25
CA VAL A 111 -9.46 -6.80 0.12
C VAL A 111 -8.79 -7.91 -0.68
N ILE A 112 -8.09 -7.50 -1.73
CA ILE A 112 -7.27 -8.38 -2.56
C ILE A 112 -5.80 -8.24 -2.16
N ASP A 113 -5.11 -9.37 -2.16
CA ASP A 113 -3.68 -9.41 -1.86
C ASP A 113 -2.81 -9.27 -3.13
N ARG A 114 -1.51 -9.43 -2.93
CA ARG A 114 -0.54 -9.30 -4.02
C ARG A 114 -0.66 -10.38 -5.08
N ASP A 115 -1.00 -11.59 -4.70
CA ASP A 115 -1.14 -12.71 -5.61
C ASP A 115 -2.41 -12.54 -6.44
N ASP A 116 -3.50 -12.07 -5.84
CA ASP A 116 -4.71 -11.66 -6.54
C ASP A 116 -4.44 -10.55 -7.58
N GLN A 117 -3.65 -9.53 -7.20
CA GLN A 117 -3.24 -8.46 -8.10
C GLN A 117 -2.47 -9.04 -9.30
N ILE A 118 -1.45 -9.88 -9.06
CA ILE A 118 -0.65 -10.51 -10.11
C ILE A 118 -1.54 -11.33 -11.05
N MET A 119 -2.52 -12.07 -10.50
CA MET A 119 -3.48 -12.85 -11.30
C MET A 119 -4.34 -11.93 -12.18
N MET A 120 -4.86 -10.84 -11.66
CA MET A 120 -5.64 -9.87 -12.43
C MET A 120 -4.80 -9.24 -13.56
N PHE A 121 -3.58 -8.82 -13.28
CA PHE A 121 -2.66 -8.31 -14.31
C PHE A 121 -2.30 -9.35 -15.36
N THR A 122 -2.15 -10.61 -14.97
CA THR A 122 -1.92 -11.72 -15.91
C THR A 122 -3.07 -11.87 -16.89
N LEU A 123 -4.31 -11.86 -16.38
CA LEU A 123 -5.51 -11.98 -17.22
C LEU A 123 -5.69 -10.77 -18.15
N LEU A 124 -5.45 -9.56 -17.66
CA LEU A 124 -5.56 -8.34 -18.45
C LEU A 124 -4.51 -8.26 -19.55
N ARG A 125 -3.28 -8.65 -19.25
CA ARG A 125 -2.20 -8.76 -20.21
C ARG A 125 -2.55 -9.76 -21.31
N GLY A 126 -3.01 -10.96 -20.95
CA GLY A 126 -3.44 -11.98 -21.90
C GLY A 126 -4.57 -11.49 -22.83
N LYS A 127 -5.57 -10.81 -22.29
CA LYS A 127 -6.65 -10.23 -23.11
C LYS A 127 -6.13 -9.20 -24.12
N LEU A 128 -5.13 -8.41 -23.74
CA LEU A 128 -4.53 -7.43 -24.65
C LEU A 128 -3.71 -8.12 -25.76
N GLU A 129 -2.98 -9.16 -25.39
CA GLU A 129 -2.23 -10.00 -26.34
C GLU A 129 -3.17 -10.65 -27.38
N ASP A 130 -4.27 -11.25 -26.93
CA ASP A 130 -5.29 -11.86 -27.80
C ASP A 130 -5.94 -10.83 -28.74
N LYS A 131 -6.25 -9.62 -28.23
CA LYS A 131 -6.83 -8.56 -29.04
C LYS A 131 -5.89 -8.14 -30.16
N ARG A 132 -4.61 -7.94 -29.86
CA ARG A 132 -3.60 -7.57 -30.86
C ARG A 132 -3.36 -8.69 -31.88
N ALA A 133 -3.33 -9.94 -31.45
CA ALA A 133 -3.21 -11.07 -32.36
C ALA A 133 -4.36 -11.13 -33.37
N LYS A 134 -5.59 -10.87 -32.92
CA LYS A 134 -6.78 -10.77 -33.78
C LYS A 134 -6.72 -9.58 -34.74
N GLU A 135 -6.29 -8.41 -34.26
CA GLU A 135 -6.14 -7.20 -35.11
C GLU A 135 -5.05 -7.39 -36.17
N ALA A 136 -3.93 -8.01 -35.83
CA ALA A 136 -2.86 -8.35 -36.76
C ALA A 136 -3.32 -9.36 -37.82
N ALA A 137 -4.08 -10.38 -37.40
CA ALA A 137 -4.67 -11.35 -38.34
C ALA A 137 -5.68 -10.70 -39.31
N ALA A 138 -6.53 -9.80 -38.81
CA ALA A 138 -7.50 -9.09 -39.63
C ALA A 138 -6.83 -8.15 -40.66
N LYS A 139 -5.74 -7.49 -40.30
CA LYS A 139 -4.96 -6.66 -41.24
C LYS A 139 -4.26 -7.48 -42.33
N ASN A 140 -3.74 -8.66 -41.98
CA ASN A 140 -3.10 -9.56 -42.96
C ASN A 140 -4.09 -10.23 -43.90
N SER A 141 -5.36 -10.44 -43.51
CA SER A 141 -6.39 -11.00 -44.39
C SER A 141 -6.87 -10.00 -45.46
N GLN A 142 -6.66 -8.71 -45.27
CA GLN A 142 -6.96 -7.68 -46.29
C GLN A 142 -5.83 -7.47 -47.31
N THR A 143 -4.63 -8.01 -47.07
CA THR A 143 -3.43 -7.77 -47.90
C THR A 143 -2.88 -8.97 -48.59
N SER A 144 -3.44 -10.20 -48.47
CA SER A 144 -2.84 -11.41 -49.02
C SER A 144 -3.68 -12.11 -50.07
N THR A 145 -3.27 -11.95 -51.31
CA THR A 145 -3.26 -12.97 -52.34
C THR A 145 -2.10 -13.93 -52.03
N GLY A 146 -2.43 -15.09 -51.48
CA GLY A 146 -1.68 -16.35 -51.53
C GLY A 146 -0.28 -16.47 -50.91
N LYS A 147 -0.19 -17.45 -50.01
CA LYS A 147 0.97 -18.22 -49.53
C LYS A 147 1.74 -17.67 -48.29
N THR A 148 1.80 -18.56 -47.29
CA THR A 148 2.67 -18.54 -46.09
C THR A 148 2.10 -17.91 -44.83
N ILE A 149 1.08 -18.55 -44.22
CA ILE A 149 0.39 -18.03 -43.00
C ILE A 149 0.97 -18.59 -41.68
N THR A 150 1.66 -19.74 -41.68
CA THR A 150 1.94 -20.48 -40.42
C THR A 150 3.16 -19.98 -39.63
N PHE A 151 4.16 -19.39 -40.27
CA PHE A 151 5.40 -18.94 -39.61
C PHE A 151 5.32 -17.55 -39.03
N GLN A 152 4.48 -16.66 -39.57
CA GLN A 152 4.36 -15.28 -39.10
C GLN A 152 3.52 -15.15 -37.80
N HIS A 153 2.56 -16.05 -37.56
CA HIS A 153 1.79 -16.07 -36.33
C HIS A 153 2.62 -16.35 -35.07
N LYS A 154 3.59 -17.26 -35.15
CA LYS A 154 4.50 -17.57 -34.05
C LYS A 154 5.45 -16.37 -33.75
N LYS A 155 5.91 -15.67 -34.78
CA LYS A 155 6.84 -14.55 -34.63
C LYS A 155 6.14 -13.30 -34.09
N ALA A 156 4.89 -13.04 -34.47
CA ALA A 156 4.08 -11.95 -33.92
C ALA A 156 3.70 -12.20 -32.45
N ALA A 157 3.37 -13.43 -32.07
CA ALA A 157 3.06 -13.79 -30.68
C ALA A 157 4.29 -13.73 -29.76
N GLN A 158 5.48 -14.13 -30.24
CA GLN A 158 6.72 -13.98 -29.48
C GLN A 158 7.11 -12.52 -29.25
N THR A 159 6.86 -11.63 -30.21
CA THR A 159 7.20 -10.19 -30.10
C THR A 159 6.32 -9.47 -29.06
N ILE A 160 5.10 -9.93 -28.80
CA ILE A 160 4.18 -9.25 -27.86
C ILE A 160 4.49 -9.60 -26.40
N SER A 161 4.94 -10.84 -26.12
CA SER A 161 5.32 -11.21 -24.75
C SER A 161 6.63 -10.52 -24.30
N GLU A 162 7.44 -10.03 -25.24
CA GLU A 162 8.66 -9.28 -24.98
C GLU A 162 8.44 -7.76 -24.83
N ILE A 163 7.30 -7.23 -25.29
CA ILE A 163 7.02 -5.79 -25.32
C ILE A 163 6.41 -5.28 -24.01
N LEU A 164 5.71 -6.13 -23.26
CA LEU A 164 5.05 -5.74 -22.00
C LEU A 164 5.79 -6.28 -20.79
N PRO A 165 5.89 -5.50 -19.70
CA PRO A 165 6.43 -5.97 -18.44
C PRO A 165 5.69 -7.23 -17.94
N LYS A 166 6.37 -8.06 -17.16
CA LYS A 166 5.75 -9.21 -16.50
C LYS A 166 4.65 -8.73 -15.54
N PRO A 167 3.63 -9.57 -15.24
CA PRO A 167 2.54 -9.17 -14.34
C PRO A 167 3.02 -8.63 -12.99
N LYS A 168 4.04 -9.23 -12.39
CA LYS A 168 4.64 -8.75 -11.15
C LYS A 168 5.25 -7.35 -11.30
N GLU A 169 5.95 -7.08 -12.39
CA GLU A 169 6.54 -5.77 -12.68
C GLU A 169 5.45 -4.71 -12.91
N LEU A 170 4.32 -5.10 -13.50
CA LEU A 170 3.15 -4.21 -13.65
C LEU A 170 2.52 -3.88 -12.30
N VAL A 171 2.39 -4.86 -11.38
CA VAL A 171 1.93 -4.60 -10.01
C VAL A 171 2.91 -3.68 -9.29
N ASP A 172 4.22 -3.91 -9.39
CA ASP A 172 5.25 -3.07 -8.77
C ASP A 172 5.20 -1.63 -9.30
N LEU A 173 5.06 -1.46 -10.62
CA LEU A 173 4.92 -0.17 -11.28
C LEU A 173 3.64 0.57 -10.83
N TYR A 174 2.52 -0.16 -10.75
CA TYR A 174 1.25 0.38 -10.28
C TYR A 174 1.38 0.91 -8.85
N SER A 175 1.83 0.06 -7.92
CA SER A 175 2.04 0.45 -6.52
C SER A 175 3.04 1.59 -6.37
N TYR A 176 4.13 1.58 -7.15
CA TYR A 176 5.11 2.67 -7.12
C TYR A 176 4.50 4.02 -7.52
N SER A 177 3.73 4.06 -8.62
CA SER A 177 3.04 5.27 -9.07
C SER A 177 2.08 5.81 -8.01
N ARG A 178 1.30 4.94 -7.38
CA ARG A 178 0.31 5.28 -6.34
C ARG A 178 1.00 5.79 -5.06
N ASN A 179 1.96 5.06 -4.55
CA ASN A 179 2.64 5.39 -3.29
C ASN A 179 3.52 6.64 -3.37
N THR A 180 4.08 6.93 -4.54
CA THR A 180 4.89 8.13 -4.76
C THR A 180 4.09 9.32 -5.31
N GLN A 181 2.82 9.11 -5.66
CA GLN A 181 1.92 10.13 -6.24
C GLN A 181 2.47 10.78 -7.52
N ILE A 182 3.29 10.04 -8.28
CA ILE A 182 3.80 10.50 -9.59
C ILE A 182 2.97 9.88 -10.71
N SER A 183 3.04 10.51 -11.90
CA SER A 183 2.33 10.00 -13.07
C SER A 183 2.82 8.60 -13.46
N LEU A 184 1.92 7.79 -14.07
CA LEU A 184 2.31 6.48 -14.61
C LEU A 184 3.48 6.60 -15.60
N LYS A 185 3.53 7.69 -16.37
CA LYS A 185 4.60 7.96 -17.34
C LYS A 185 5.94 8.16 -16.64
N ASP A 186 5.97 8.96 -15.58
CA ASP A 186 7.19 9.21 -14.81
C ASP A 186 7.62 7.97 -14.02
N ALA A 187 6.66 7.22 -13.50
CA ALA A 187 6.92 5.95 -12.82
C ALA A 187 7.56 4.93 -13.79
N LEU A 188 7.01 4.81 -15.01
CA LEU A 188 7.53 3.93 -16.05
C LEU A 188 8.96 4.34 -16.46
N TYR A 189 9.20 5.65 -16.66
CA TYR A 189 10.53 6.16 -16.97
C TYR A 189 11.56 5.79 -15.92
N LYS A 190 11.20 5.87 -14.64
CA LYS A 190 12.09 5.59 -13.51
C LYS A 190 12.32 4.11 -13.25
N GLN A 191 11.28 3.30 -13.35
CA GLN A 191 11.31 1.90 -12.91
C GLN A 191 11.56 0.91 -14.05
N LEU A 192 11.03 1.19 -15.22
CA LEU A 192 11.05 0.30 -16.37
C LEU A 192 11.29 1.08 -17.68
N PRO A 193 12.43 1.78 -17.84
CA PRO A 193 12.68 2.66 -18.97
C PRO A 193 12.61 1.97 -20.32
N ASP A 194 12.97 0.68 -20.39
CA ASP A 194 12.97 -0.10 -21.64
C ASP A 194 11.55 -0.33 -22.19
N PHE A 195 10.52 -0.21 -21.35
CA PHE A 195 9.12 -0.42 -21.72
C PHE A 195 8.38 0.90 -22.09
N GLN A 196 9.07 2.02 -22.19
CA GLN A 196 8.44 3.29 -22.59
C GLN A 196 7.69 3.22 -23.93
N PRO A 197 8.18 2.50 -24.97
CA PRO A 197 7.45 2.36 -26.22
C PRO A 197 6.06 1.69 -26.06
N ALA A 198 5.85 0.91 -24.99
CA ALA A 198 4.59 0.24 -24.67
C ALA A 198 3.70 1.02 -23.68
N TYR A 199 3.93 2.31 -23.51
CA TYR A 199 3.23 3.12 -22.51
C TYR A 199 1.69 3.06 -22.65
N GLU A 200 1.15 3.17 -23.86
CA GLU A 200 -0.31 3.16 -24.06
C GLU A 200 -0.93 1.80 -23.73
N GLU A 201 -0.22 0.72 -23.98
CA GLU A 201 -0.63 -0.62 -23.61
C GLU A 201 -0.60 -0.85 -22.11
N ILE A 202 0.49 -0.43 -21.48
CA ILE A 202 0.61 -0.48 -20.01
C ILE A 202 -0.51 0.33 -19.36
N LYS A 203 -0.78 1.52 -19.86
CA LYS A 203 -1.87 2.38 -19.40
C LYS A 203 -3.26 1.72 -19.60
N ALA A 204 -3.46 1.02 -20.71
CA ALA A 204 -4.71 0.28 -20.94
C ALA A 204 -4.88 -0.87 -19.94
N VAL A 205 -3.82 -1.61 -19.63
CA VAL A 205 -3.82 -2.66 -18.59
C VAL A 205 -4.12 -2.08 -17.21
N MET A 206 -3.48 -0.96 -16.84
CA MET A 206 -3.73 -0.26 -15.56
C MET A 206 -5.18 0.20 -15.43
N LYS A 207 -5.74 0.81 -16.48
CA LYS A 207 -7.16 1.19 -16.52
C LYS A 207 -8.10 -0.02 -16.43
N GLY A 208 -7.76 -1.11 -17.07
CA GLY A 208 -8.51 -2.38 -16.97
C GLY A 208 -8.50 -2.94 -15.55
N TYR A 209 -7.37 -2.85 -14.85
CA TYR A 209 -7.25 -3.26 -13.47
C TYR A 209 -8.15 -2.41 -12.55
N GLU A 210 -8.10 -1.10 -12.67
CA GLU A 210 -8.97 -0.18 -11.90
C GLU A 210 -10.46 -0.45 -12.16
N ALA A 211 -10.84 -0.63 -13.44
CA ALA A 211 -12.23 -0.93 -13.80
C ALA A 211 -12.72 -2.26 -13.18
N GLN A 212 -11.88 -3.31 -13.18
CA GLN A 212 -12.23 -4.58 -12.55
C GLN A 212 -12.34 -4.47 -11.02
N LYS A 213 -11.47 -3.69 -10.37
CA LYS A 213 -11.60 -3.42 -8.94
C LYS A 213 -12.92 -2.75 -8.60
N GLN A 214 -13.28 -1.71 -9.36
CA GLN A 214 -14.55 -0.99 -9.18
C GLN A 214 -15.76 -1.90 -9.40
N GLU A 215 -15.79 -2.67 -10.49
CA GLU A 215 -16.89 -3.58 -10.82
C GLU A 215 -17.13 -4.64 -9.73
N ARG A 216 -16.04 -5.15 -9.14
CA ARG A 216 -16.09 -6.23 -8.14
C ARG A 216 -16.04 -5.74 -6.70
N HIS A 217 -16.02 -4.43 -6.48
CA HIS A 217 -15.83 -3.81 -5.16
C HIS A 217 -14.56 -4.35 -4.45
N TYR A 218 -13.46 -4.41 -5.18
CA TYR A 218 -12.16 -4.80 -4.64
C TYR A 218 -11.33 -3.58 -4.24
N LEU A 219 -10.64 -3.70 -3.09
CA LEU A 219 -9.61 -2.76 -2.67
C LEU A 219 -8.29 -3.53 -2.51
N ASP A 220 -7.24 -3.04 -3.12
CA ASP A 220 -5.89 -3.49 -2.82
C ASP A 220 -5.28 -2.72 -1.63
N TYR A 221 -4.07 -3.10 -1.23
CA TYR A 221 -3.41 -2.46 -0.09
C TYR A 221 -3.10 -0.97 -0.34
N ASP A 222 -2.83 -0.57 -1.59
CA ASP A 222 -2.58 0.83 -1.94
C ASP A 222 -3.87 1.66 -1.82
N ASP A 223 -5.02 1.11 -2.24
CA ASP A 223 -6.33 1.75 -2.10
C ASP A 223 -6.68 2.02 -0.64
N ILE A 224 -6.43 1.05 0.26
CA ILE A 224 -6.74 1.18 1.69
C ILE A 224 -6.04 2.41 2.29
N LEU A 225 -4.77 2.62 1.95
CA LEU A 225 -4.02 3.77 2.42
C LEU A 225 -4.49 5.07 1.77
N GLU A 226 -4.73 5.05 0.46
CA GLU A 226 -5.10 6.24 -0.30
C GLU A 226 -6.49 6.77 0.09
N TYR A 227 -7.50 5.92 0.26
CA TYR A 227 -8.83 6.35 0.71
C TYR A 227 -8.76 7.11 2.03
N VAL A 228 -8.03 6.57 3.02
CA VAL A 228 -7.89 7.23 4.33
C VAL A 228 -7.05 8.50 4.23
N ALA A 229 -5.94 8.48 3.48
CA ALA A 229 -5.10 9.66 3.29
C ALA A 229 -5.86 10.82 2.63
N ARG A 230 -6.66 10.53 1.60
CA ARG A 230 -7.51 11.55 0.95
C ARG A 230 -8.53 12.15 1.91
N TYR A 231 -9.15 11.34 2.74
CA TYR A 231 -10.13 11.80 3.73
C TYR A 231 -9.50 12.68 4.81
N LEU A 232 -8.30 12.32 5.28
CA LEU A 232 -7.60 13.11 6.32
C LEU A 232 -7.06 14.45 5.79
N ASN A 233 -6.94 14.61 4.47
CA ASN A 233 -6.47 15.85 3.81
C ASN A 233 -7.63 16.71 3.26
N ALA A 234 -8.86 16.28 3.40
CA ALA A 234 -10.06 17.01 2.97
C ALA A 234 -10.61 17.89 4.12
#